data_3e906dd44ecc22624ee5807c433ad297
#
_entry.id   3e906dd44ecc22624ee5807c433ad297
#
_cell.length_a   1.000
_cell.length_b   1.000
_cell.length_c   1.000
_cell.angle_alpha   90.00
_cell.angle_beta   90.00
_cell.angle_gamma   90.00
#
_symmetry.space_group_name_H-M   'P 1'
#
loop_
_entity.id
_entity.type
_entity.pdbx_description
1 polymer ?
#
loop_
_entity_poly.entity_id
_entity_poly.type
_entity_poly.pdbx_seq_one_letter_code
_entity_poly.pdbx_strand_id
1 'polypeptide(L)'
;MNRRNIIIISSIIVLLLLLSFLFIRPTYTISIFFDKPDLSAKIYRNNAKNNTEIISLAGDTKIKLSDGKYIIKTSSKSGHINENYTEFTVEGSDKDVSIKTSYSKKFMSNKIAEYKNEISAVLFTKYPELKSSFILKKEIILGKNIDWYAATYQREDIDRNSGDAYTVILKKENNKWTIKTRPQIINTTYNTKNIPKEILSEAASRLSPFSTSS
;
A
#
# COMPACT_ATOMS: atom_id res chain seq x y z
N MET A 1 -16.61 -55.21 -38.52
CA MET A 1 -16.95 -53.76 -38.51
C MET A 1 -16.67 -53.21 -39.91
N ASN A 2 -17.64 -52.58 -40.55
CA ASN A 2 -17.55 -52.18 -41.95
C ASN A 2 -16.61 -50.94 -42.07
N ARG A 3 -15.68 -50.91 -43.06
CA ARG A 3 -14.70 -49.83 -43.29
C ARG A 3 -15.36 -48.44 -43.22
N ARG A 4 -16.58 -48.35 -43.70
CA ARG A 4 -17.38 -47.08 -43.67
C ARG A 4 -17.67 -46.61 -42.23
N ASN A 5 -17.98 -47.52 -41.33
CA ASN A 5 -18.27 -47.18 -39.91
C ASN A 5 -16.99 -46.76 -39.16
N ILE A 6 -15.84 -47.29 -39.52
CA ILE A 6 -14.54 -46.90 -38.91
C ILE A 6 -14.21 -45.44 -39.29
N ILE A 7 -14.40 -45.08 -40.54
CA ILE A 7 -14.14 -43.72 -41.05
C ILE A 7 -15.07 -42.71 -40.35
N ILE A 8 -16.33 -43.04 -40.19
CA ILE A 8 -17.31 -42.14 -39.52
C ILE A 8 -16.94 -41.97 -38.07
N ILE A 9 -16.61 -43.02 -37.36
CA ILE A 9 -16.22 -42.96 -35.92
C ILE A 9 -14.93 -42.16 -35.75
N SER A 10 -13.91 -42.37 -36.61
CA SER A 10 -12.67 -41.58 -36.53
C SER A 10 -12.88 -40.10 -36.81
N SER A 11 -13.75 -39.74 -37.74
CA SER A 11 -14.09 -38.35 -38.08
C SER A 11 -14.82 -37.65 -36.89
N ILE A 12 -15.71 -38.36 -36.20
CA ILE A 12 -16.40 -37.85 -35.01
C ILE A 12 -15.42 -37.63 -33.86
N ILE A 13 -14.48 -38.54 -33.63
CA ILE A 13 -13.46 -38.40 -32.58
C ILE A 13 -12.55 -37.22 -32.88
N VAL A 14 -12.10 -37.05 -34.14
CA VAL A 14 -11.28 -35.90 -34.53
C VAL A 14 -12.06 -34.58 -34.35
N LEU A 15 -13.33 -34.55 -34.72
CA LEU A 15 -14.16 -33.38 -34.54
C LEU A 15 -14.38 -33.04 -33.06
N LEU A 16 -14.59 -34.04 -32.20
CA LEU A 16 -14.72 -33.85 -30.75
C LEU A 16 -13.40 -33.38 -30.12
N LEU A 17 -12.25 -33.89 -30.60
CA LEU A 17 -10.93 -33.40 -30.15
C LEU A 17 -10.70 -31.95 -30.59
N LEU A 18 -11.04 -31.60 -31.85
CA LEU A 18 -10.95 -30.21 -32.31
C LEU A 18 -11.88 -29.27 -31.53
N LEU A 19 -13.11 -29.69 -31.26
CA LEU A 19 -14.03 -28.94 -30.42
C LEU A 19 -13.51 -28.78 -29.00
N SER A 20 -12.90 -29.82 -28.39
CA SER A 20 -12.33 -29.71 -27.06
C SER A 20 -11.19 -28.69 -26.98
N PHE A 21 -10.37 -28.60 -28.05
CA PHE A 21 -9.32 -27.58 -28.15
C PHE A 21 -9.86 -26.15 -28.19
N LEU A 22 -11.05 -25.92 -28.79
CA LEU A 22 -11.70 -24.60 -28.82
C LEU A 22 -12.24 -24.17 -27.46
N PHE A 23 -12.43 -25.09 -26.51
CA PHE A 23 -12.89 -24.80 -25.16
C PHE A 23 -11.76 -24.63 -24.16
N ILE A 24 -10.52 -24.99 -24.49
CA ILE A 24 -9.35 -24.76 -23.62
C ILE A 24 -8.96 -23.30 -23.76
N ARG A 25 -9.40 -22.48 -22.80
CA ARG A 25 -8.93 -21.10 -22.72
C ARG A 25 -7.50 -21.08 -22.18
N PRO A 26 -6.56 -20.41 -22.86
CA PRO A 26 -5.21 -20.26 -22.34
C PRO A 26 -5.27 -19.53 -20.99
N THR A 27 -4.40 -19.91 -20.09
CA THR A 27 -4.24 -19.25 -18.78
C THR A 27 -2.82 -18.72 -18.66
N TYR A 28 -2.69 -17.57 -18.01
CA TYR A 28 -1.44 -16.86 -17.83
C TYR A 28 -1.14 -16.76 -16.34
N THR A 29 0.13 -16.72 -16.00
CA THR A 29 0.58 -16.57 -14.62
C THR A 29 0.51 -15.12 -14.19
N ILE A 30 -0.26 -14.83 -13.17
CA ILE A 30 -0.36 -13.51 -12.58
C ILE A 30 0.34 -13.54 -11.23
N SER A 31 1.43 -12.79 -11.10
CA SER A 31 2.14 -12.60 -9.82
C SER A 31 1.54 -11.39 -9.11
N ILE A 32 1.07 -11.59 -7.89
CA ILE A 32 0.45 -10.53 -7.09
C ILE A 32 1.35 -10.23 -5.91
N PHE A 33 1.72 -8.97 -5.75
CA PHE A 33 2.60 -8.46 -4.70
C PHE A 33 1.86 -7.46 -3.83
N PHE A 34 1.95 -7.65 -2.52
CA PHE A 34 1.36 -6.75 -1.54
C PHE A 34 2.41 -5.83 -0.94
N ASP A 35 2.09 -4.55 -0.82
CA ASP A 35 2.98 -3.54 -0.23
C ASP A 35 3.07 -3.63 1.30
N LYS A 36 2.15 -4.35 1.96
CA LYS A 36 2.09 -4.50 3.42
C LYS A 36 1.80 -5.94 3.84
N PRO A 37 2.30 -6.36 5.02
CA PRO A 37 1.95 -7.64 5.60
C PRO A 37 0.47 -7.68 6.03
N ASP A 38 -0.05 -8.86 6.31
CA ASP A 38 -1.40 -9.13 6.84
C ASP A 38 -2.57 -8.71 5.93
N LEU A 39 -2.29 -8.50 4.64
CA LEU A 39 -3.33 -8.28 3.65
C LEU A 39 -3.94 -9.60 3.20
N SER A 40 -5.25 -9.56 3.04
CA SER A 40 -6.02 -10.54 2.28
C SER A 40 -6.64 -9.86 1.08
N ALA A 41 -6.81 -10.60 0.00
CA ALA A 41 -7.45 -10.10 -1.19
C ALA A 41 -8.42 -11.13 -1.75
N LYS A 42 -9.46 -10.64 -2.41
CA LYS A 42 -10.38 -11.43 -3.22
C LYS A 42 -10.30 -10.95 -4.66
N ILE A 43 -10.17 -11.88 -5.58
CA ILE A 43 -10.16 -11.59 -7.00
C ILE A 43 -11.53 -11.92 -7.58
N TYR A 44 -12.06 -10.96 -8.31
CA TYR A 44 -13.32 -11.05 -9.01
C TYR A 44 -13.08 -10.93 -10.51
N ARG A 45 -13.80 -11.71 -11.29
CA ARG A 45 -13.90 -11.46 -12.73
C ARG A 45 -14.90 -10.34 -12.95
N ASN A 46 -14.46 -9.26 -13.57
CA ASN A 46 -15.31 -8.12 -13.89
C ASN A 46 -16.17 -8.48 -15.12
N ASN A 47 -17.37 -8.98 -14.89
CA ASN A 47 -18.36 -9.24 -15.91
C ASN A 47 -19.44 -8.16 -15.82
N ALA A 48 -19.95 -7.72 -16.97
CA ALA A 48 -20.90 -6.61 -17.10
C ALA A 48 -22.21 -6.75 -16.25
N LYS A 49 -22.51 -7.94 -15.73
CA LYS A 49 -23.73 -8.19 -14.96
C LYS A 49 -23.48 -8.57 -13.49
N ASN A 50 -22.37 -9.24 -13.16
CA ASN A 50 -22.07 -9.68 -11.78
C ASN A 50 -20.56 -9.91 -11.63
N ASN A 51 -19.98 -9.44 -10.54
CA ASN A 51 -18.62 -9.76 -10.16
C ASN A 51 -18.59 -11.14 -9.48
N THR A 52 -18.04 -12.14 -10.15
CA THR A 52 -17.90 -13.48 -9.57
C THR A 52 -16.56 -13.60 -8.87
N GLU A 53 -16.57 -13.94 -7.57
CA GLU A 53 -15.36 -14.25 -6.83
C GLU A 53 -14.71 -15.51 -7.42
N ILE A 54 -13.41 -15.41 -7.73
CA ILE A 54 -12.63 -16.52 -8.30
C ILE A 54 -11.78 -17.16 -7.22
N ILE A 55 -11.08 -16.35 -6.42
CA ILE A 55 -10.11 -16.83 -5.44
C ILE A 55 -9.90 -15.81 -4.32
N SER A 56 -9.64 -16.30 -3.12
CA SER A 56 -9.15 -15.54 -1.99
C SER A 56 -7.65 -15.77 -1.78
N LEU A 57 -6.91 -14.71 -1.50
CA LEU A 57 -5.46 -14.71 -1.37
C LEU A 57 -5.05 -14.21 0.02
N ALA A 58 -3.92 -14.72 0.50
CA ALA A 58 -3.27 -14.24 1.71
C ALA A 58 -1.76 -14.08 1.43
N GLY A 59 -1.32 -12.82 1.27
CA GLY A 59 0.08 -12.50 0.95
C GLY A 59 0.44 -12.69 -0.53
N ASP A 60 1.71 -12.43 -0.84
CA ASP A 60 2.26 -12.54 -2.19
C ASP A 60 2.05 -13.94 -2.78
N THR A 61 1.56 -14.00 -4.01
CA THR A 61 1.19 -15.28 -4.60
C THR A 61 1.20 -15.23 -6.13
N LYS A 62 1.22 -16.42 -6.74
CA LYS A 62 1.05 -16.60 -8.19
C LYS A 62 -0.21 -17.40 -8.44
N ILE A 63 -1.02 -16.95 -9.37
CA ILE A 63 -2.26 -17.59 -9.79
C ILE A 63 -2.31 -17.71 -11.30
N LYS A 64 -3.17 -18.61 -11.82
CA LYS A 64 -3.44 -18.71 -13.24
C LYS A 64 -4.82 -18.14 -13.58
N LEU A 65 -4.86 -17.19 -14.49
CA LEU A 65 -6.08 -16.57 -14.97
C LEU A 65 -6.13 -16.62 -16.51
N SER A 66 -7.33 -16.77 -17.06
CA SER A 66 -7.56 -16.60 -18.50
C SER A 66 -7.67 -15.12 -18.87
N ASP A 67 -7.68 -14.84 -20.18
CA ASP A 67 -7.93 -13.47 -20.66
C ASP A 67 -9.22 -12.90 -20.07
N GLY A 68 -9.18 -11.62 -19.72
CA GLY A 68 -10.31 -10.90 -19.17
C GLY A 68 -9.95 -9.74 -18.26
N LYS A 69 -10.97 -9.04 -17.79
CA LYS A 69 -10.85 -7.96 -16.81
C LYS A 69 -11.11 -8.49 -15.40
N TYR A 70 -10.30 -8.05 -14.48
CA TYR A 70 -10.32 -8.50 -13.08
C TYR A 70 -10.28 -7.34 -12.12
N ILE A 71 -10.86 -7.54 -10.94
CA ILE A 71 -10.82 -6.62 -9.82
C ILE A 71 -10.25 -7.37 -8.63
N ILE A 72 -9.24 -6.79 -7.99
CA ILE A 72 -8.74 -7.25 -6.70
C ILE A 72 -9.34 -6.35 -5.62
N LYS A 73 -10.14 -6.90 -4.73
CA LYS A 73 -10.58 -6.24 -3.52
C LYS A 73 -9.67 -6.65 -2.37
N THR A 74 -8.95 -5.69 -1.80
CA THR A 74 -8.09 -5.91 -0.64
C THR A 74 -8.78 -5.53 0.65
N SER A 75 -8.53 -6.31 1.69
CA SER A 75 -8.97 -6.03 3.05
C SER A 75 -7.92 -6.50 4.06
N SER A 76 -7.96 -5.96 5.25
CA SER A 76 -7.16 -6.41 6.39
C SER A 76 -8.07 -7.09 7.40
N LYS A 77 -7.67 -8.26 7.91
CA LYS A 77 -8.40 -8.96 8.98
C LYS A 77 -8.54 -8.11 10.24
N SER A 78 -7.57 -7.25 10.50
CA SER A 78 -7.51 -6.38 11.66
C SER A 78 -8.22 -5.03 11.49
N GLY A 79 -8.72 -4.71 10.28
CA GLY A 79 -9.29 -3.39 9.96
C GLY A 79 -8.27 -2.24 9.97
N HIS A 80 -6.97 -2.56 9.96
CA HIS A 80 -5.89 -1.58 10.01
C HIS A 80 -5.66 -0.87 8.67
N ILE A 81 -6.09 -1.48 7.58
CA ILE A 81 -5.87 -1.01 6.22
C ILE A 81 -7.22 -0.68 5.59
N ASN A 82 -7.26 0.41 4.83
CA ASN A 82 -8.44 0.74 4.06
C ASN A 82 -8.70 -0.31 2.99
N GLU A 83 -9.96 -0.66 2.77
CA GLU A 83 -10.32 -1.43 1.59
C GLU A 83 -9.87 -0.70 0.33
N ASN A 84 -9.31 -1.44 -0.61
CA ASN A 84 -8.89 -0.91 -1.90
C ASN A 84 -9.31 -1.84 -3.02
N TYR A 85 -9.57 -1.25 -4.18
CA TYR A 85 -9.92 -1.95 -5.41
C TYR A 85 -8.85 -1.67 -6.45
N THR A 86 -8.25 -2.72 -7.00
CA THR A 86 -7.26 -2.63 -8.07
C THR A 86 -7.80 -3.37 -9.28
N GLU A 87 -8.00 -2.67 -10.39
CA GLU A 87 -8.40 -3.28 -11.66
C GLU A 87 -7.18 -3.64 -12.49
N PHE A 88 -7.24 -4.78 -13.17
CA PHE A 88 -6.23 -5.18 -14.14
C PHE A 88 -6.85 -6.04 -15.25
N THR A 89 -6.16 -6.09 -16.39
CA THR A 89 -6.56 -6.90 -17.53
C THR A 89 -5.47 -7.93 -17.83
N VAL A 90 -5.88 -9.15 -18.12
CA VAL A 90 -5.04 -10.22 -18.66
C VAL A 90 -5.28 -10.33 -20.15
N GLU A 91 -4.23 -10.16 -20.95
CA GLU A 91 -4.27 -10.13 -22.41
C GLU A 91 -3.08 -10.91 -22.96
N GLY A 92 -3.23 -12.22 -23.11
CA GLY A 92 -2.29 -13.07 -23.84
C GLY A 92 -0.90 -13.24 -23.22
N SER A 93 -0.66 -12.80 -21.98
CA SER A 93 0.68 -12.88 -21.36
C SER A 93 0.64 -12.91 -19.84
N ASP A 94 1.72 -13.41 -19.25
CA ASP A 94 1.99 -13.33 -17.80
C ASP A 94 2.10 -11.87 -17.36
N LYS A 95 1.70 -11.58 -16.11
CA LYS A 95 1.64 -10.20 -15.60
C LYS A 95 1.97 -10.12 -14.12
N ASP A 96 2.67 -9.06 -13.75
CA ASP A 96 2.89 -8.67 -12.35
C ASP A 96 1.90 -7.56 -11.95
N VAL A 97 1.24 -7.75 -10.81
CA VAL A 97 0.27 -6.81 -10.24
C VAL A 97 0.72 -6.42 -8.84
N SER A 98 1.08 -5.17 -8.66
CA SER A 98 1.45 -4.62 -7.35
C SER A 98 0.26 -3.93 -6.70
N ILE A 99 -0.10 -4.37 -5.51
CA ILE A 99 -1.19 -3.83 -4.71
C ILE A 99 -0.63 -2.79 -3.76
N LYS A 100 -1.04 -1.54 -3.92
CA LYS A 100 -0.70 -0.45 -3.01
C LYS A 100 -1.89 -0.15 -2.11
N THR A 101 -1.67 -0.15 -0.80
CA THR A 101 -2.71 0.07 0.19
C THR A 101 -2.31 1.17 1.18
N SER A 102 -3.28 1.73 1.88
CA SER A 102 -3.06 2.71 2.93
C SER A 102 -3.59 2.23 4.27
N TYR A 103 -2.91 2.57 5.35
CA TYR A 103 -3.44 2.35 6.68
C TYR A 103 -4.66 3.24 6.93
N SER A 104 -5.63 2.72 7.69
CA SER A 104 -6.81 3.49 8.07
C SER A 104 -6.44 4.65 9.00
N LYS A 105 -7.15 5.78 8.88
CA LYS A 105 -6.93 6.95 9.73
C LYS A 105 -7.02 6.58 11.23
N LYS A 106 -8.00 5.75 11.59
CA LYS A 106 -8.19 5.27 12.97
C LYS A 106 -6.97 4.50 13.49
N PHE A 107 -6.45 3.58 12.69
CA PHE A 107 -5.27 2.81 13.06
C PHE A 107 -4.04 3.70 13.26
N MET A 108 -3.81 4.64 12.33
CA MET A 108 -2.68 5.57 12.42
C MET A 108 -2.79 6.50 13.65
N SER A 109 -3.98 7.00 13.94
CA SER A 109 -4.20 7.81 15.17
C SER A 109 -3.95 7.01 16.45
N ASN A 110 -4.39 5.75 16.49
CA ASN A 110 -4.13 4.87 17.63
C ASN A 110 -2.61 4.62 17.82
N LYS A 111 -1.87 4.42 16.73
CA LYS A 111 -0.41 4.24 16.77
C LYS A 111 0.32 5.51 17.23
N ILE A 112 -0.13 6.68 16.80
CA ILE A 112 0.41 7.95 17.30
C ILE A 112 0.17 8.04 18.82
N ALA A 113 -1.04 7.77 19.30
CA ALA A 113 -1.36 7.81 20.72
C ALA A 113 -0.54 6.81 21.54
N GLU A 114 -0.34 5.59 21.01
CA GLU A 114 0.50 4.55 21.62
C GLU A 114 1.96 5.01 21.82
N TYR A 115 2.53 5.66 20.79
CA TYR A 115 3.95 6.05 20.78
C TYR A 115 4.23 7.45 21.36
N LYS A 116 3.18 8.23 21.61
CA LYS A 116 3.28 9.65 21.99
C LYS A 116 4.23 9.92 23.14
N ASN A 117 4.13 9.15 24.20
CA ASN A 117 4.97 9.37 25.39
C ASN A 117 6.45 9.08 25.11
N GLU A 118 6.75 8.00 24.39
CA GLU A 118 8.12 7.64 24.03
C GLU A 118 8.74 8.69 23.09
N ILE A 119 7.99 9.11 22.07
CA ILE A 119 8.43 10.12 21.10
C ILE A 119 8.65 11.46 21.78
N SER A 120 7.71 11.90 22.62
CA SER A 120 7.81 13.15 23.36
C SER A 120 9.01 13.16 24.31
N ALA A 121 9.25 12.06 25.00
CA ALA A 121 10.42 11.93 25.89
C ALA A 121 11.73 12.12 25.11
N VAL A 122 11.89 11.44 23.97
CA VAL A 122 13.09 11.55 23.14
C VAL A 122 13.25 12.97 22.56
N LEU A 123 12.17 13.56 22.03
CA LEU A 123 12.21 14.88 21.42
C LEU A 123 12.51 15.98 22.43
N PHE A 124 11.77 16.02 23.55
CA PHE A 124 11.87 17.11 24.52
C PHE A 124 13.12 17.01 25.41
N THR A 125 13.71 15.82 25.55
CA THR A 125 15.04 15.69 26.16
C THR A 125 16.11 16.32 25.29
N LYS A 126 16.03 16.16 23.95
CA LYS A 126 17.05 16.69 23.03
C LYS A 126 16.76 18.13 22.59
N TYR A 127 15.50 18.50 22.52
CA TYR A 127 15.01 19.81 22.05
C TYR A 127 13.92 20.32 23.00
N PRO A 128 14.31 20.77 24.23
CA PRO A 128 13.37 21.21 25.26
C PRO A 128 12.52 22.41 24.79
N GLU A 129 13.06 23.25 23.92
CA GLU A 129 12.35 24.37 23.30
C GLU A 129 11.11 23.98 22.54
N LEU A 130 11.06 22.77 21.95
CA LEU A 130 9.86 22.28 21.27
C LEU A 130 8.67 22.14 22.21
N LYS A 131 8.93 21.93 23.51
CA LYS A 131 7.87 21.84 24.51
C LYS A 131 7.43 23.21 25.04
N SER A 132 8.37 24.15 25.14
CA SER A 132 8.13 25.45 25.83
C SER A 132 7.72 26.58 24.89
N SER A 133 8.08 26.50 23.60
CA SER A 133 7.96 27.65 22.70
C SER A 133 7.33 27.29 21.35
N PHE A 134 6.92 26.02 21.17
CA PHE A 134 6.35 25.57 19.91
C PHE A 134 5.04 24.80 20.12
N ILE A 135 4.15 24.93 19.17
CA ILE A 135 2.89 24.19 19.09
C ILE A 135 3.04 23.06 18.04
N LEU A 136 2.68 21.85 18.43
CA LEU A 136 2.54 20.74 17.49
C LEU A 136 1.37 20.99 16.55
N LYS A 137 1.62 21.11 15.25
CA LYS A 137 0.60 21.37 14.24
C LYS A 137 0.09 20.10 13.61
N LYS A 138 1.00 19.18 13.27
CA LYS A 138 0.66 17.94 12.60
C LYS A 138 1.67 16.86 12.97
N GLU A 139 1.18 15.65 13.12
CA GLU A 139 2.03 14.48 13.36
C GLU A 139 1.51 13.29 12.56
N ILE A 140 2.40 12.45 12.08
CA ILE A 140 2.08 11.29 11.26
C ILE A 140 3.07 10.15 11.51
N ILE A 141 2.55 8.93 11.39
CA ILE A 141 3.37 7.73 11.27
C ILE A 141 3.55 7.41 9.79
N LEU A 142 4.73 6.93 9.41
CA LEU A 142 5.15 6.71 8.05
C LEU A 142 5.81 5.33 7.90
N GLY A 143 6.01 4.95 6.65
CA GLY A 143 6.71 3.73 6.28
C GLY A 143 5.84 2.48 6.31
N LYS A 144 6.30 1.48 5.57
CA LYS A 144 5.62 0.18 5.44
C LYS A 144 5.47 -0.55 6.78
N ASN A 145 6.46 -0.41 7.67
CA ASN A 145 6.52 -1.09 8.96
C ASN A 145 6.05 -0.22 10.13
N ILE A 146 5.52 0.99 9.86
CA ILE A 146 5.04 1.91 10.91
C ILE A 146 6.15 2.31 11.89
N ASP A 147 7.38 2.34 11.40
CA ASP A 147 8.60 2.56 12.17
C ASP A 147 9.21 3.96 11.99
N TRP A 148 8.52 4.83 11.27
CA TRP A 148 8.89 6.23 11.10
C TRP A 148 7.80 7.15 11.65
N TYR A 149 8.23 8.24 12.22
CA TYR A 149 7.37 9.32 12.72
C TYR A 149 7.88 10.64 12.16
N ALA A 150 6.96 11.50 11.77
CA ALA A 150 7.30 12.87 11.41
C ALA A 150 6.26 13.83 11.99
N ALA A 151 6.74 15.01 12.40
CA ALA A 151 5.87 16.04 12.95
C ALA A 151 6.33 17.43 12.54
N THR A 152 5.37 18.35 12.47
CA THR A 152 5.62 19.78 12.30
C THR A 152 5.26 20.56 13.53
N TYR A 153 6.16 21.45 13.90
CA TYR A 153 6.05 22.38 15.02
C TYR A 153 6.11 23.81 14.50
N GLN A 154 5.32 24.69 15.06
CA GLN A 154 5.33 26.13 14.76
C GLN A 154 5.55 26.90 16.05
N ARG A 155 6.31 27.99 16.00
CA ARG A 155 6.49 28.85 17.18
C ARG A 155 5.14 29.45 17.61
N GLU A 156 4.95 29.54 18.91
CA GLU A 156 3.69 30.01 19.49
C GLU A 156 3.50 31.53 19.32
N ASP A 157 4.62 32.28 19.29
CA ASP A 157 4.68 33.74 19.22
C ASP A 157 4.59 34.33 17.80
N ILE A 158 4.52 33.46 16.77
CA ILE A 158 4.46 33.88 15.36
C ILE A 158 3.02 33.82 14.87
N ASP A 159 2.56 34.88 14.20
CA ASP A 159 1.25 34.95 13.58
C ASP A 159 0.97 33.72 12.69
N ARG A 160 -0.22 33.15 12.85
CA ARG A 160 -0.62 31.86 12.26
C ARG A 160 -0.43 31.76 10.73
N ASN A 161 -0.30 32.90 10.06
CA ASN A 161 -0.20 32.97 8.60
C ASN A 161 1.21 33.14 8.04
N SER A 162 2.22 33.39 8.88
CA SER A 162 3.60 33.66 8.43
C SER A 162 4.64 32.70 8.99
N GLY A 163 4.19 31.67 9.70
CA GLY A 163 5.11 30.91 10.53
C GLY A 163 5.84 29.80 9.78
N ASP A 164 7.15 29.84 9.90
CA ASP A 164 8.01 28.72 9.56
C ASP A 164 7.61 27.47 10.36
N ALA A 165 7.27 26.41 9.64
CA ALA A 165 6.96 25.12 10.23
C ALA A 165 8.23 24.26 10.29
N TYR A 166 8.65 23.93 11.51
CA TYR A 166 9.81 23.07 11.75
C TYR A 166 9.41 21.61 11.69
N THR A 167 10.02 20.87 10.79
CA THR A 167 9.79 19.43 10.66
C THR A 167 10.87 18.63 11.34
N VAL A 168 10.48 17.59 12.07
CA VAL A 168 11.37 16.61 12.67
C VAL A 168 10.96 15.20 12.22
N ILE A 169 11.95 14.33 12.00
CA ILE A 169 11.72 12.94 11.60
C ILE A 169 12.46 12.02 12.58
N LEU A 170 11.75 10.99 13.05
CA LEU A 170 12.27 9.94 13.92
C LEU A 170 12.09 8.58 13.28
N LYS A 171 12.92 7.63 13.68
CA LYS A 171 12.79 6.21 13.32
C LYS A 171 12.80 5.35 14.55
N LYS A 172 11.97 4.31 14.59
CA LYS A 172 11.99 3.28 15.62
C LYS A 172 13.00 2.21 15.22
N GLU A 173 14.07 2.06 16.00
CA GLU A 173 15.14 1.08 15.80
C GLU A 173 15.34 0.32 17.12
N ASN A 174 15.38 -1.01 17.06
CA ASN A 174 15.50 -1.85 18.26
C ASN A 174 14.49 -1.48 19.36
N ASN A 175 13.26 -1.24 18.99
CA ASN A 175 12.15 -0.80 19.86
C ASN A 175 12.37 0.57 20.55
N LYS A 176 13.30 1.40 20.10
CA LYS A 176 13.55 2.74 20.63
C LYS A 176 13.44 3.79 19.52
N TRP A 177 12.82 4.91 19.82
CA TRP A 177 12.74 6.04 18.90
C TRP A 177 14.06 6.80 18.86
N THR A 178 14.55 7.08 17.66
CA THR A 178 15.81 7.80 17.40
C THR A 178 15.54 8.96 16.47
N ILE A 179 16.01 10.15 16.81
CA ILE A 179 15.87 11.36 16.00
C ILE A 179 16.80 11.26 14.79
N LYS A 180 16.23 11.39 13.60
CA LYS A 180 16.95 11.33 12.32
C LYS A 180 17.22 12.71 11.71
N THR A 181 16.37 13.71 12.02
CA THR A 181 16.62 15.11 11.65
C THR A 181 16.51 16.01 12.88
N ARG A 182 17.31 17.08 12.92
CA ARG A 182 17.02 18.19 13.83
C ARG A 182 15.73 18.89 13.36
N PRO A 183 15.03 19.60 14.23
CA PRO A 183 13.93 20.48 13.83
C PRO A 183 14.42 21.52 12.81
N GLN A 184 13.80 21.58 11.65
CA GLN A 184 14.23 22.44 10.54
C GLN A 184 13.07 22.74 9.59
N ILE A 185 13.13 23.90 8.95
CA ILE A 185 12.09 24.36 8.01
C ILE A 185 12.16 23.56 6.70
N ILE A 186 13.37 23.28 6.22
CA ILE A 186 13.58 22.60 4.94
C ILE A 186 14.41 21.34 5.18
N ASN A 187 13.91 20.21 4.69
CA ASN A 187 14.65 18.96 4.61
C ASN A 187 15.47 18.94 3.32
N THR A 188 16.78 18.96 3.42
CA THR A 188 17.70 18.86 2.29
C THR A 188 18.33 17.47 2.23
N THR A 189 18.83 17.08 1.07
CA THR A 189 19.56 15.82 0.89
C THR A 189 20.80 15.70 1.77
N TYR A 190 21.38 16.84 2.17
CA TYR A 190 22.54 16.87 3.08
C TYR A 190 22.21 16.40 4.50
N ASN A 191 21.09 16.87 5.06
CA ASN A 191 20.68 16.56 6.44
C ASN A 191 19.76 15.34 6.56
N THR A 192 19.45 14.68 5.44
CA THR A 192 18.54 13.51 5.38
C THR A 192 19.19 12.26 4.78
N LYS A 193 20.52 12.20 4.74
CA LYS A 193 21.29 11.10 4.10
C LYS A 193 20.84 9.68 4.50
N ASN A 194 20.39 9.53 5.74
CA ASN A 194 20.00 8.23 6.31
C ASN A 194 18.48 8.02 6.31
N ILE A 195 17.73 8.82 5.56
CA ILE A 195 16.27 8.70 5.46
C ILE A 195 15.93 8.28 4.03
N PRO A 196 15.18 7.19 3.83
CA PRO A 196 14.72 6.76 2.52
C PRO A 196 13.94 7.88 1.80
N LYS A 197 14.14 7.98 0.49
CA LYS A 197 13.46 9.01 -0.34
C LYS A 197 11.94 8.92 -0.24
N GLU A 198 11.41 7.71 -0.14
CA GLU A 198 9.98 7.44 0.00
C GLU A 198 9.41 8.05 1.29
N ILE A 199 10.16 7.93 2.39
CA ILE A 199 9.78 8.51 3.70
C ILE A 199 9.81 10.04 3.64
N LEU A 200 10.83 10.62 3.00
CA LEU A 200 10.91 12.07 2.82
C LEU A 200 9.76 12.60 1.96
N SER A 201 9.47 11.92 0.85
CA SER A 201 8.36 12.28 -0.05
C SER A 201 7.01 12.16 0.65
N GLU A 202 6.78 11.07 1.39
CA GLU A 202 5.56 10.86 2.14
C GLU A 202 5.40 11.91 3.26
N ALA A 203 6.48 12.22 4.00
CA ALA A 203 6.48 13.26 5.02
C ALA A 203 6.15 14.64 4.41
N ALA A 204 6.83 15.02 3.32
CA ALA A 204 6.61 16.29 2.66
C ALA A 204 5.17 16.45 2.17
N SER A 205 4.62 15.43 1.49
CA SER A 205 3.25 15.47 0.96
C SER A 205 2.18 15.54 2.04
N ARG A 206 2.39 14.84 3.17
CA ARG A 206 1.38 14.71 4.23
C ARG A 206 1.49 15.77 5.31
N LEU A 207 2.68 16.34 5.56
CA LEU A 207 2.92 17.40 6.54
C LEU A 207 2.82 18.81 5.95
N SER A 208 2.77 18.96 4.62
CA SER A 208 2.62 20.28 4.00
C SER A 208 1.43 21.04 4.59
N PRO A 209 1.64 22.29 5.04
CA PRO A 209 0.56 23.12 5.54
C PRO A 209 -0.49 23.44 4.46
N PHE A 210 -0.15 23.27 3.18
CA PHE A 210 -1.02 23.54 2.04
C PHE A 210 -1.74 22.29 1.48
N SER A 211 -1.54 21.12 2.06
CA SER A 211 -2.34 19.96 1.69
C SER A 211 -3.75 20.12 2.29
N THR A 212 -4.65 20.77 1.59
CA THR A 212 -6.09 20.68 1.81
C THR A 212 -6.46 19.21 1.64
N SER A 213 -6.90 18.60 2.74
CA SER A 213 -7.53 17.28 2.71
C SER A 213 -8.82 17.41 1.91
N SER A 214 -8.79 16.96 0.66
CA SER A 214 -10.00 16.62 -0.11
C SER A 214 -10.57 15.28 0.40
#